data_e73ce89c4bde6d6c255146cbb8a02cf3
#
_entry.id   e73ce89c4bde6d6c255146cbb8a02cf3
#
_cell.length_a   1.000
_cell.length_b   1.000
_cell.length_c   1.000
_cell.angle_alpha   90.00
_cell.angle_beta   90.00
_cell.angle_gamma   90.00
#
_symmetry.space_group_name_H-M   'P 1'
#
loop_
_entity.id
_entity.type
_entity.pdbx_description
1 polymer ?
#
loop_
_entity_poly.entity_id
_entity_poly.type
_entity_poly.pdbx_seq_one_letter_code
_entity_poly.pdbx_strand_id
1 'polypeptide(L)'
;MSSGRVLRQMKYLAALACLAWFPVVAISTIPAAAAPPELDIPVVCELGRDCFIQFYVDRDAGTGVADHHCAGLTYDGHKGTDFSLIDLPAMQRGVIVRAAATGTVRAIRDGEDDLGVGKNERPMAGREAGNAVVLVHDDSWETQYSHMMKGSVNIAKGQRVVAGEAPGLIGLSGNSTFPHLDFSVRHDGDIVDPFTGAAASEPCDVKRAPLWSVATNK
;
A
#
# COMPACT_ATOMS: atom_id res chain seq x y z
N MET A 1 97.52 -3.07 -48.27
CA MET A 1 96.78 -2.00 -47.57
C MET A 1 95.32 -2.04 -48.05
N SER A 2 94.42 -2.67 -47.35
CA SER A 2 92.97 -2.57 -47.64
C SER A 2 92.24 -2.97 -46.38
N SER A 3 91.52 -2.02 -45.93
CA SER A 3 90.72 -2.10 -44.69
C SER A 3 89.35 -2.78 -44.95
N GLY A 4 89.10 -3.94 -44.35
CA GLY A 4 87.87 -4.62 -44.43
C GLY A 4 86.92 -4.17 -43.29
N ARG A 5 85.80 -3.62 -43.65
CA ARG A 5 84.69 -3.29 -42.68
C ARG A 5 83.78 -4.51 -42.52
N VAL A 6 83.71 -4.99 -41.29
CA VAL A 6 82.73 -6.02 -40.87
C VAL A 6 81.42 -5.36 -40.56
N LEU A 7 80.38 -5.65 -41.33
CA LEU A 7 79.00 -5.25 -41.00
C LEU A 7 78.44 -6.26 -40.00
N ARG A 8 78.03 -5.71 -38.81
CA ARG A 8 77.35 -6.47 -37.77
C ARG A 8 75.84 -6.35 -38.03
N GLN A 9 75.22 -7.42 -38.42
CA GLN A 9 73.75 -7.51 -38.56
C GLN A 9 73.10 -7.64 -37.18
N MET A 10 72.35 -6.63 -36.80
CA MET A 10 71.43 -6.69 -35.61
C MET A 10 70.13 -7.32 -36.04
N LYS A 11 69.82 -8.50 -35.51
CA LYS A 11 68.49 -9.15 -35.63
C LYS A 11 67.52 -8.55 -34.59
N TYR A 12 66.55 -7.80 -35.07
CA TYR A 12 65.40 -7.35 -34.21
C TYR A 12 64.41 -8.50 -34.07
N LEU A 13 64.29 -9.05 -32.88
CA LEU A 13 63.19 -9.92 -32.47
C LEU A 13 61.99 -9.06 -32.20
N ALA A 14 60.97 -9.08 -33.07
CA ALA A 14 59.67 -8.49 -32.83
C ALA A 14 58.83 -9.41 -31.92
N ALA A 15 58.64 -9.03 -30.68
CA ALA A 15 57.73 -9.70 -29.78
C ALA A 15 56.28 -9.26 -30.11
N LEU A 16 55.46 -10.15 -30.69
CA LEU A 16 54.03 -9.96 -30.83
C LEU A 16 53.36 -10.14 -29.46
N ALA A 17 52.93 -9.03 -28.84
CA ALA A 17 52.07 -9.08 -27.70
C ALA A 17 50.59 -9.33 -28.14
N CYS A 18 50.12 -10.56 -27.99
CA CYS A 18 48.68 -10.87 -28.13
C CYS A 18 47.92 -10.26 -26.96
N LEU A 19 47.26 -9.10 -27.19
CA LEU A 19 46.26 -8.54 -26.29
C LEU A 19 44.98 -9.41 -26.36
N ALA A 20 44.79 -10.29 -25.39
CA ALA A 20 43.58 -11.04 -25.26
C ALA A 20 42.45 -10.06 -24.77
N TRP A 21 41.52 -9.76 -25.66
CA TRP A 21 40.32 -8.98 -25.36
C TRP A 21 39.32 -9.91 -24.68
N PHE A 22 39.18 -9.81 -23.34
CA PHE A 22 38.11 -10.48 -22.61
C PHE A 22 36.86 -9.60 -22.68
N PRO A 23 35.75 -10.09 -23.25
CA PRO A 23 34.49 -9.33 -23.19
C PRO A 23 34.04 -9.27 -21.74
N VAL A 24 33.90 -8.05 -21.20
CA VAL A 24 33.22 -7.81 -19.93
C VAL A 24 31.73 -8.03 -20.14
N VAL A 25 31.21 -9.17 -19.72
CA VAL A 25 29.77 -9.43 -19.68
C VAL A 25 29.20 -8.61 -18.53
N ALA A 26 28.54 -7.48 -18.83
CA ALA A 26 27.77 -6.74 -17.86
C ALA A 26 26.56 -7.59 -17.46
N ILE A 27 26.61 -8.17 -16.27
CA ILE A 27 25.44 -8.83 -15.65
C ILE A 27 24.51 -7.71 -15.21
N SER A 28 23.46 -7.43 -16.00
CA SER A 28 22.37 -6.57 -15.58
C SER A 28 21.60 -7.30 -14.50
N THR A 29 21.77 -6.91 -13.24
CA THR A 29 20.91 -7.34 -12.14
C THR A 29 19.56 -6.64 -12.32
N ILE A 30 18.53 -7.37 -12.75
CA ILE A 30 17.14 -6.92 -12.66
C ILE A 30 16.85 -6.81 -11.15
N PRO A 31 16.47 -5.64 -10.62
CA PRO A 31 16.06 -5.56 -9.23
C PRO A 31 14.88 -6.51 -9.04
N ALA A 32 14.95 -7.37 -8.02
CA ALA A 32 13.81 -8.18 -7.62
C ALA A 32 12.70 -7.21 -7.19
N ALA A 33 11.46 -7.44 -7.67
CA ALA A 33 10.30 -6.71 -7.18
C ALA A 33 10.26 -6.82 -5.64
N ALA A 34 9.99 -5.71 -4.96
CA ALA A 34 9.87 -5.74 -3.51
C ALA A 34 8.68 -6.62 -3.10
N ALA A 35 8.82 -7.34 -1.98
CA ALA A 35 7.73 -8.14 -1.45
C ALA A 35 6.56 -7.21 -1.05
N PRO A 36 5.30 -7.69 -1.14
CA PRO A 36 4.16 -6.96 -0.61
C PRO A 36 4.38 -6.56 0.86
N PRO A 37 3.83 -5.42 1.31
CA PRO A 37 3.93 -5.02 2.71
C PRO A 37 3.17 -6.04 3.59
N GLU A 38 3.77 -6.41 4.72
CA GLU A 38 3.07 -7.12 5.77
C GLU A 38 2.26 -6.10 6.58
N LEU A 39 0.94 -6.31 6.69
CA LEU A 39 0.00 -5.34 7.26
C LEU A 39 -0.47 -5.77 8.66
N ASP A 40 -0.39 -4.86 9.61
CA ASP A 40 -1.10 -4.96 10.88
C ASP A 40 -2.54 -4.45 10.75
N ILE A 41 -3.45 -4.94 11.60
CA ILE A 41 -4.83 -4.41 11.68
C ILE A 41 -4.77 -2.91 11.95
N PRO A 42 -5.43 -2.05 11.12
CA PRO A 42 -5.24 -0.60 11.14
C PRO A 42 -5.99 0.14 12.25
N VAL A 43 -6.58 -0.57 13.19
CA VAL A 43 -7.38 -0.01 14.29
C VAL A 43 -6.98 -0.57 15.64
N VAL A 44 -7.13 0.25 16.69
CA VAL A 44 -6.86 -0.17 18.07
C VAL A 44 -8.18 -0.51 18.74
N CYS A 45 -8.66 -1.73 18.53
CA CYS A 45 -9.86 -2.30 19.13
C CYS A 45 -9.77 -3.83 19.13
N GLU A 46 -10.63 -4.51 19.87
CA GLU A 46 -10.73 -5.97 19.85
C GLU A 46 -11.83 -6.40 18.89
N LEU A 47 -11.43 -6.98 17.75
CA LEU A 47 -12.35 -7.48 16.73
C LEU A 47 -13.31 -8.51 17.33
N GLY A 48 -14.61 -8.34 17.06
CA GLY A 48 -15.68 -9.18 17.58
C GLY A 48 -16.19 -8.77 18.96
N ARG A 49 -15.58 -7.76 19.61
CA ARG A 49 -16.03 -7.24 20.90
C ARG A 49 -16.43 -5.75 20.86
N ASP A 50 -15.50 -4.87 20.48
CA ASP A 50 -15.68 -3.41 20.45
C ASP A 50 -15.61 -2.84 19.03
N CYS A 51 -15.25 -3.66 18.07
CA CYS A 51 -15.32 -3.39 16.63
C CYS A 51 -15.49 -4.70 15.84
N PHE A 52 -15.85 -4.56 14.56
CA PHE A 52 -16.04 -5.71 13.67
C PHE A 52 -15.76 -5.30 12.22
N ILE A 53 -15.47 -6.27 11.36
CA ILE A 53 -15.41 -6.03 9.92
C ILE A 53 -16.83 -6.11 9.38
N GLN A 54 -17.30 -4.98 8.83
CA GLN A 54 -18.66 -4.86 8.29
C GLN A 54 -18.70 -5.28 6.82
N PHE A 55 -17.75 -4.79 6.03
CA PHE A 55 -17.64 -5.08 4.60
C PHE A 55 -16.19 -5.32 4.20
N TYR A 56 -16.02 -6.18 3.21
CA TYR A 56 -14.74 -6.50 2.57
C TYR A 56 -14.64 -5.85 1.20
N VAL A 57 -13.46 -5.92 0.57
CA VAL A 57 -13.26 -5.51 -0.82
C VAL A 57 -14.20 -6.29 -1.74
N ASP A 58 -14.85 -5.60 -2.68
CA ASP A 58 -15.63 -6.26 -3.72
C ASP A 58 -14.69 -6.84 -4.80
N ARG A 59 -14.82 -8.14 -5.02
CA ARG A 59 -14.04 -8.95 -5.96
C ARG A 59 -14.85 -9.33 -7.21
N ASP A 60 -16.07 -8.80 -7.38
CA ASP A 60 -16.84 -8.93 -8.61
C ASP A 60 -16.55 -7.71 -9.49
N ALA A 61 -16.00 -7.95 -10.69
CA ALA A 61 -15.69 -6.86 -11.63
C ALA A 61 -16.93 -6.35 -12.41
N GLY A 62 -18.10 -6.99 -12.21
CA GLY A 62 -19.38 -6.63 -12.84
C GLY A 62 -20.27 -5.77 -11.95
N THR A 63 -21.56 -6.05 -11.98
CA THR A 63 -22.59 -5.40 -11.14
C THR A 63 -23.08 -6.32 -10.00
N GLY A 64 -22.42 -7.45 -9.82
CA GLY A 64 -22.62 -8.35 -8.70
C GLY A 64 -21.83 -7.91 -7.47
N VAL A 65 -21.72 -8.82 -6.51
CA VAL A 65 -20.87 -8.61 -5.32
C VAL A 65 -20.18 -9.92 -4.96
N ALA A 66 -18.91 -9.87 -4.60
CA ALA A 66 -18.16 -11.01 -4.10
C ALA A 66 -17.07 -10.56 -3.12
N ASP A 67 -17.12 -11.02 -1.90
CA ASP A 67 -16.02 -10.82 -0.93
C ASP A 67 -14.88 -11.84 -1.14
N HIS A 68 -13.89 -11.83 -0.27
CA HIS A 68 -12.73 -12.74 -0.32
C HIS A 68 -13.08 -14.24 -0.16
N HIS A 69 -14.32 -14.59 0.21
CA HIS A 69 -14.88 -15.94 0.24
C HIS A 69 -15.80 -16.23 -0.95
N CYS A 70 -15.92 -15.30 -1.92
CA CYS A 70 -16.91 -15.32 -2.99
C CYS A 70 -18.36 -15.28 -2.43
N ALA A 71 -18.55 -14.65 -1.27
CA ALA A 71 -19.83 -14.44 -0.60
C ALA A 71 -20.24 -12.96 -0.69
N GLY A 72 -21.35 -12.57 -0.06
CA GLY A 72 -21.97 -11.26 -0.24
C GLY A 72 -21.69 -10.27 0.89
N LEU A 73 -20.62 -10.41 1.70
CA LEU A 73 -20.32 -9.45 2.77
C LEU A 73 -19.50 -8.27 2.23
N THR A 74 -20.07 -7.62 1.21
CA THR A 74 -19.56 -6.43 0.53
C THR A 74 -20.70 -5.72 -0.20
N TYR A 75 -20.42 -4.65 -0.95
CA TYR A 75 -21.36 -3.99 -1.86
C TYR A 75 -20.64 -3.64 -3.17
N ASP A 76 -21.41 -3.48 -4.26
CA ASP A 76 -20.91 -3.22 -5.62
C ASP A 76 -19.91 -2.06 -5.63
N GLY A 77 -18.69 -2.34 -6.10
CA GLY A 77 -17.59 -1.40 -6.24
C GLY A 77 -16.89 -0.99 -4.94
N HIS A 78 -17.10 -1.72 -3.82
CA HIS A 78 -16.39 -1.44 -2.56
C HIS A 78 -14.89 -1.72 -2.69
N LYS A 79 -14.06 -0.75 -2.30
CA LYS A 79 -12.60 -0.75 -2.54
C LYS A 79 -11.77 -0.96 -1.27
N GLY A 80 -12.40 -1.16 -0.13
CA GLY A 80 -11.72 -1.28 1.14
C GLY A 80 -12.22 -2.40 2.03
N THR A 81 -11.68 -2.43 3.24
CA THR A 81 -12.19 -3.23 4.36
C THR A 81 -12.72 -2.27 5.41
N ASP A 82 -13.99 -2.37 5.76
CA ASP A 82 -14.66 -1.51 6.73
C ASP A 82 -14.53 -2.06 8.14
N PHE A 83 -13.70 -1.41 8.96
CA PHE A 83 -13.57 -1.68 10.39
C PHE A 83 -14.55 -0.79 11.15
N SER A 84 -15.73 -1.32 11.45
CA SER A 84 -16.84 -0.58 12.07
C SER A 84 -16.80 -0.62 13.59
N LEU A 85 -17.15 0.50 14.21
CA LEU A 85 -17.38 0.59 15.65
C LEU A 85 -18.76 0.08 16.01
N ILE A 86 -18.99 -0.20 17.29
CA ILE A 86 -20.29 -0.67 17.77
C ILE A 86 -21.35 0.43 17.83
N ASP A 87 -20.94 1.69 18.03
CA ASP A 87 -21.86 2.83 18.15
C ASP A 87 -21.15 4.21 18.03
N LEU A 88 -21.95 5.28 17.96
CA LEU A 88 -21.44 6.66 17.99
C LEU A 88 -20.71 7.02 19.30
N PRO A 89 -21.14 6.61 20.49
CA PRO A 89 -20.39 6.81 21.72
C PRO A 89 -18.97 6.21 21.67
N ALA A 90 -18.77 5.07 21.01
CA ALA A 90 -17.42 4.50 20.81
C ALA A 90 -16.54 5.44 19.98
N MET A 91 -17.07 6.00 18.88
CA MET A 91 -16.37 7.02 18.08
C MET A 91 -16.03 8.26 18.94
N GLN A 92 -16.99 8.76 19.73
CA GLN A 92 -16.78 9.95 20.57
C GLN A 92 -15.71 9.76 21.66
N ARG A 93 -15.52 8.53 22.15
CA ARG A 93 -14.41 8.20 23.09
C ARG A 93 -13.06 8.23 22.41
N GLY A 94 -13.03 8.18 21.08
CA GLY A 94 -11.81 8.16 20.28
C GLY A 94 -11.23 6.76 20.13
N VAL A 95 -11.39 6.14 18.96
CA VAL A 95 -10.74 4.87 18.61
C VAL A 95 -9.59 5.17 17.64
N ILE A 96 -8.40 4.73 18.02
CA ILE A 96 -7.17 5.05 17.31
C ILE A 96 -7.11 4.28 15.97
N VAL A 97 -6.88 5.02 14.88
CA VAL A 97 -6.36 4.48 13.62
C VAL A 97 -4.86 4.36 13.76
N ARG A 98 -4.28 3.26 13.32
CA ARG A 98 -2.82 3.07 13.29
C ARG A 98 -2.35 2.72 11.88
N ALA A 99 -1.12 3.14 11.55
CA ALA A 99 -0.49 2.76 10.30
C ALA A 99 -0.30 1.24 10.25
N ALA A 100 -0.88 0.60 9.23
CA ALA A 100 -0.81 -0.85 9.05
C ALA A 100 0.60 -1.33 8.69
N ALA A 101 1.39 -0.49 8.02
CA ALA A 101 2.78 -0.74 7.67
C ALA A 101 3.59 0.57 7.69
N THR A 102 4.91 0.45 7.78
CA THR A 102 5.81 1.59 7.66
C THR A 102 5.75 2.18 6.26
N GLY A 103 5.61 3.52 6.16
CA GLY A 103 5.50 4.22 4.88
C GLY A 103 5.78 5.71 4.97
N THR A 104 5.55 6.42 3.88
CA THR A 104 5.64 7.88 3.80
C THR A 104 4.29 8.46 3.44
N VAL A 105 3.86 9.52 4.13
CA VAL A 105 2.59 10.19 3.90
C VAL A 105 2.59 10.85 2.51
N ARG A 106 1.79 10.33 1.59
CA ARG A 106 1.60 10.89 0.24
C ARG A 106 0.58 12.02 0.23
N ALA A 107 -0.53 11.81 0.91
CA ALA A 107 -1.64 12.74 0.94
C ALA A 107 -2.38 12.69 2.27
N ILE A 108 -2.92 13.84 2.65
CA ILE A 108 -3.85 13.98 3.76
C ILE A 108 -5.02 14.86 3.34
N ARG A 109 -6.17 14.60 3.95
CA ARG A 109 -7.33 15.51 4.02
C ARG A 109 -7.82 15.51 5.45
N ASP A 110 -8.10 16.72 5.97
CA ASP A 110 -8.75 16.90 7.27
C ASP A 110 -9.67 18.14 7.20
N GLY A 111 -10.62 18.22 8.11
CA GLY A 111 -11.57 19.33 8.20
C GLY A 111 -12.97 19.03 7.65
N GLU A 112 -13.23 17.83 7.08
CA GLU A 112 -14.59 17.39 6.74
C GLU A 112 -15.35 17.03 8.00
N ASP A 113 -16.62 17.46 8.09
CA ASP A 113 -17.48 17.24 9.26
C ASP A 113 -17.89 15.76 9.40
N ASP A 114 -18.00 15.27 10.65
CA ASP A 114 -18.45 13.92 10.99
C ASP A 114 -19.98 13.86 11.04
N LEU A 115 -20.64 14.17 9.93
CA LEU A 115 -22.11 14.26 9.84
C LEU A 115 -22.76 13.02 9.25
N GLY A 116 -22.02 12.23 8.52
CA GLY A 116 -22.54 11.09 7.75
C GLY A 116 -23.31 11.51 6.49
N VAL A 117 -23.78 10.49 5.76
CA VAL A 117 -24.51 10.67 4.49
C VAL A 117 -25.80 11.44 4.68
N GLY A 118 -26.11 12.33 3.72
CA GLY A 118 -27.36 13.09 3.65
C GLY A 118 -27.48 14.26 4.63
N LYS A 119 -26.50 14.47 5.50
CA LYS A 119 -26.46 15.61 6.43
C LYS A 119 -25.44 16.68 6.03
N ASN A 120 -24.67 16.45 4.98
CA ASN A 120 -23.67 17.37 4.49
C ASN A 120 -24.27 18.24 3.39
N GLU A 121 -24.27 19.58 3.56
CA GLU A 121 -24.82 20.51 2.60
C GLU A 121 -23.91 20.69 1.35
N ARG A 122 -22.64 20.29 1.45
CA ARG A 122 -21.68 20.40 0.35
C ARG A 122 -21.74 19.18 -0.58
N PRO A 123 -21.53 19.36 -1.91
CA PRO A 123 -21.44 18.24 -2.85
C PRO A 123 -20.41 17.21 -2.38
N MET A 124 -20.76 15.93 -2.45
CA MET A 124 -19.88 14.82 -1.99
C MET A 124 -18.80 14.48 -3.01
N ALA A 125 -19.02 14.76 -4.31
CA ALA A 125 -18.13 14.39 -5.41
C ALA A 125 -16.66 14.74 -5.14
N GLY A 126 -15.77 13.75 -5.16
CA GLY A 126 -14.34 13.87 -4.86
C GLY A 126 -14.01 14.00 -3.36
N ARG A 127 -15.03 13.87 -2.49
CA ARG A 127 -14.89 13.96 -1.03
C ARG A 127 -15.43 12.73 -0.30
N GLU A 128 -15.72 11.67 -1.06
CA GLU A 128 -16.34 10.44 -0.56
C GLU A 128 -15.54 9.83 0.60
N ALA A 129 -14.21 9.82 0.51
CA ALA A 129 -13.33 9.31 1.56
C ALA A 129 -13.30 10.16 2.86
N GLY A 130 -13.95 11.35 2.88
CA GLY A 130 -13.93 12.25 4.03
C GLY A 130 -12.50 12.70 4.40
N ASN A 131 -12.22 12.79 5.69
CA ASN A 131 -10.87 12.96 6.21
C ASN A 131 -10.09 11.67 6.00
N ALA A 132 -8.90 11.79 5.44
CA ALA A 132 -8.18 10.61 4.99
C ALA A 132 -6.66 10.82 5.01
N VAL A 133 -5.95 9.71 5.17
CA VAL A 133 -4.50 9.61 5.04
C VAL A 133 -4.18 8.57 3.98
N VAL A 134 -3.18 8.84 3.13
CA VAL A 134 -2.60 7.87 2.19
C VAL A 134 -1.11 7.73 2.50
N LEU A 135 -0.68 6.51 2.77
CA LEU A 135 0.72 6.15 2.90
C LEU A 135 1.19 5.44 1.63
N VAL A 136 2.40 5.77 1.16
CA VAL A 136 3.12 4.99 0.16
C VAL A 136 4.16 4.13 0.86
N HIS A 137 4.27 2.91 0.38
CA HIS A 137 5.27 1.93 0.79
C HIS A 137 6.25 1.67 -0.37
N ASP A 138 7.13 0.70 -0.22
CA ASP A 138 8.04 0.31 -1.29
C ASP A 138 7.26 -0.32 -2.47
N ASP A 139 7.84 -0.25 -3.67
CA ASP A 139 7.32 -0.91 -4.89
C ASP A 139 5.87 -0.54 -5.24
N SER A 140 5.53 0.76 -5.18
CA SER A 140 4.20 1.29 -5.57
C SER A 140 3.01 0.77 -4.75
N TRP A 141 3.25 0.19 -3.58
CA TRP A 141 2.18 -0.15 -2.65
C TRP A 141 1.69 1.09 -1.92
N GLU A 142 0.38 1.15 -1.70
CA GLU A 142 -0.28 2.22 -0.95
C GLU A 142 -1.32 1.66 0.01
N THR A 143 -1.45 2.31 1.18
CA THR A 143 -2.59 2.13 2.08
C THR A 143 -3.32 3.45 2.26
N GLN A 144 -4.65 3.40 2.28
CA GLN A 144 -5.51 4.57 2.54
C GLN A 144 -6.41 4.30 3.73
N TYR A 145 -6.54 5.32 4.56
CA TYR A 145 -7.32 5.36 5.79
C TYR A 145 -8.38 6.44 5.61
N SER A 146 -9.65 6.06 5.41
CA SER A 146 -10.75 6.97 5.08
C SER A 146 -11.74 7.10 6.24
N HIS A 147 -12.61 8.12 6.17
CA HIS A 147 -13.67 8.44 7.13
C HIS A 147 -13.15 8.81 8.53
N MET A 148 -11.91 9.31 8.62
CA MET A 148 -11.29 9.72 9.88
C MET A 148 -12.04 10.89 10.53
N MET A 149 -11.89 11.01 11.84
CA MET A 149 -12.54 12.05 12.64
C MET A 149 -11.96 13.44 12.28
N LYS A 150 -12.82 14.43 12.17
CA LYS A 150 -12.45 15.83 11.91
C LYS A 150 -11.46 16.35 12.94
N GLY A 151 -10.36 16.92 12.46
CA GLY A 151 -9.30 17.51 13.29
C GLY A 151 -8.43 16.49 14.02
N SER A 152 -8.54 15.19 13.69
CA SER A 152 -7.76 14.14 14.34
C SER A 152 -6.46 13.79 13.61
N VAL A 153 -6.31 14.19 12.34
CA VAL A 153 -5.11 13.86 11.56
C VAL A 153 -3.93 14.65 12.11
N ASN A 154 -2.95 13.94 12.66
CA ASN A 154 -1.82 14.53 13.43
C ASN A 154 -0.46 14.32 12.74
N ILE A 155 -0.44 13.95 11.47
CA ILE A 155 0.74 13.74 10.65
C ILE A 155 0.76 14.70 9.46
N ALA A 156 1.91 14.85 8.79
CA ALA A 156 2.09 15.78 7.69
C ALA A 156 2.50 15.06 6.39
N LYS A 157 2.13 15.64 5.24
CA LYS A 157 2.58 15.16 3.93
C LYS A 157 4.11 15.12 3.86
N GLY A 158 4.67 14.01 3.40
CA GLY A 158 6.10 13.74 3.34
C GLY A 158 6.70 13.18 4.63
N GLN A 159 5.95 13.13 5.73
CA GLN A 159 6.39 12.51 6.97
C GLN A 159 6.55 10.99 6.78
N ARG A 160 7.62 10.41 7.34
CA ARG A 160 7.75 8.95 7.47
C ARG A 160 6.99 8.52 8.72
N VAL A 161 6.19 7.48 8.57
CA VAL A 161 5.36 6.87 9.61
C VAL A 161 5.79 5.42 9.77
N VAL A 162 5.97 4.94 10.99
CA VAL A 162 6.27 3.54 11.28
C VAL A 162 4.99 2.74 11.52
N ALA A 163 5.03 1.43 11.27
CA ALA A 163 3.91 0.54 11.58
C ALA A 163 3.48 0.71 13.05
N GLY A 164 2.17 0.79 13.30
CA GLY A 164 1.58 1.01 14.62
C GLY A 164 1.50 2.48 15.07
N GLU A 165 2.17 3.43 14.41
CA GLU A 165 2.02 4.86 14.69
C GLU A 165 0.58 5.33 14.39
N ALA A 166 0.06 6.25 15.22
CA ALA A 166 -1.34 6.68 15.17
C ALA A 166 -1.49 7.95 14.31
N PRO A 167 -1.96 7.86 13.04
CA PRO A 167 -2.21 9.02 12.20
C PRO A 167 -3.48 9.81 12.58
N GLY A 168 -4.37 9.26 13.41
CA GLY A 168 -5.60 9.92 13.84
C GLY A 168 -6.62 8.96 14.46
N LEU A 169 -7.89 9.31 14.38
CA LEU A 169 -9.00 8.60 15.00
C LEU A 169 -10.05 8.19 13.96
N ILE A 170 -10.81 7.12 14.25
CA ILE A 170 -12.00 6.74 13.46
C ILE A 170 -13.08 7.83 13.62
N GLY A 171 -13.70 8.21 12.49
CA GLY A 171 -14.76 9.21 12.43
C GLY A 171 -15.97 8.75 11.64
N LEU A 172 -16.69 9.75 11.08
CA LEU A 172 -17.91 9.58 10.28
C LEU A 172 -17.94 10.59 9.13
N SER A 173 -16.78 11.07 8.70
CA SER A 173 -16.67 12.08 7.66
C SER A 173 -16.82 11.46 6.25
N GLY A 174 -17.23 12.26 5.27
CA GLY A 174 -17.38 11.82 3.88
C GLY A 174 -18.66 11.04 3.62
N ASN A 175 -18.60 10.08 2.67
CA ASN A 175 -19.74 9.23 2.30
C ASN A 175 -19.84 8.01 3.24
N SER A 176 -20.16 8.26 4.49
CA SER A 176 -20.24 7.24 5.53
C SER A 176 -21.60 7.28 6.21
N THR A 177 -22.18 6.11 6.50
CA THR A 177 -23.49 5.98 7.19
C THR A 177 -23.34 5.66 8.68
N PHE A 178 -22.20 5.12 9.08
CA PHE A 178 -21.90 4.66 10.41
C PHE A 178 -20.41 4.82 10.74
N PRO A 179 -19.99 5.04 12.01
CA PRO A 179 -18.58 5.19 12.35
C PRO A 179 -17.74 3.96 11.99
N HIS A 180 -16.81 4.14 11.08
CA HIS A 180 -15.87 3.08 10.67
C HIS A 180 -14.58 3.68 10.08
N LEU A 181 -13.58 2.86 9.96
CA LEU A 181 -12.44 3.07 9.10
C LEU A 181 -12.63 2.27 7.82
N ASP A 182 -12.71 2.92 6.65
CA ASP A 182 -12.52 2.26 5.36
C ASP A 182 -11.03 2.21 5.06
N PHE A 183 -10.48 1.00 5.03
CA PHE A 183 -9.07 0.71 4.79
C PHE A 183 -8.87 0.09 3.43
N SER A 184 -8.26 0.84 2.51
CA SER A 184 -7.97 0.36 1.15
C SER A 184 -6.49 0.09 0.95
N VAL A 185 -6.16 -0.97 0.22
CA VAL A 185 -4.80 -1.31 -0.22
C VAL A 185 -4.73 -1.23 -1.73
N ARG A 186 -3.63 -0.67 -2.26
CA ARG A 186 -3.38 -0.59 -3.71
C ARG A 186 -1.96 -1.02 -4.03
N HIS A 187 -1.82 -1.60 -5.23
CA HIS A 187 -0.53 -1.84 -5.86
C HIS A 187 -0.59 -1.35 -7.30
N ASP A 188 0.34 -0.48 -7.71
CA ASP A 188 0.34 0.18 -9.02
C ASP A 188 -1.00 0.86 -9.38
N GLY A 189 -1.76 1.28 -8.37
CA GLY A 189 -3.07 1.92 -8.52
C GLY A 189 -4.27 0.97 -8.50
N ASP A 190 -4.08 -0.32 -8.68
CA ASP A 190 -5.12 -1.34 -8.58
C ASP A 190 -5.45 -1.67 -7.13
N ILE A 191 -6.74 -1.85 -6.83
CA ILE A 191 -7.19 -2.31 -5.51
C ILE A 191 -6.75 -3.75 -5.30
N VAL A 192 -6.16 -4.01 -4.13
CA VAL A 192 -5.78 -5.35 -3.67
C VAL A 192 -6.58 -5.70 -2.43
N ASP A 193 -7.17 -6.89 -2.44
CA ASP A 193 -7.84 -7.45 -1.27
C ASP A 193 -6.78 -8.01 -0.29
N PRO A 194 -6.66 -7.44 0.93
CA PRO A 194 -5.61 -7.84 1.86
C PRO A 194 -5.80 -9.26 2.45
N PHE A 195 -6.98 -9.86 2.33
CA PHE A 195 -7.25 -11.21 2.80
C PHE A 195 -6.79 -12.28 1.81
N THR A 196 -6.72 -11.94 0.53
CA THR A 196 -6.31 -12.87 -0.52
C THR A 196 -5.02 -12.48 -1.22
N GLY A 197 -4.53 -11.25 -1.02
CA GLY A 197 -3.37 -10.70 -1.73
C GLY A 197 -3.58 -10.56 -3.24
N ALA A 198 -4.80 -10.73 -3.74
CA ALA A 198 -5.14 -10.67 -5.16
C ALA A 198 -5.79 -9.32 -5.51
N ALA A 199 -5.62 -8.86 -6.76
CA ALA A 199 -6.30 -7.66 -7.23
C ALA A 199 -7.82 -7.85 -7.22
N ALA A 200 -8.57 -6.78 -6.89
CA ALA A 200 -10.04 -6.82 -6.87
C ALA A 200 -10.63 -7.13 -8.25
N SER A 201 -9.93 -6.79 -9.33
CA SER A 201 -10.33 -7.09 -10.71
C SER A 201 -10.16 -8.55 -11.11
N GLU A 202 -9.47 -9.38 -10.31
CA GLU A 202 -9.32 -10.81 -10.55
C GLU A 202 -10.52 -11.58 -9.98
N PRO A 203 -10.89 -12.74 -10.55
CA PRO A 203 -11.96 -13.58 -10.01
C PRO A 203 -11.81 -13.85 -8.52
N CYS A 204 -12.90 -13.92 -7.77
CA CYS A 204 -12.89 -14.04 -6.31
C CYS A 204 -12.24 -15.32 -5.77
N ASP A 205 -12.16 -16.38 -6.59
CA ASP A 205 -11.49 -17.65 -6.26
C ASP A 205 -9.96 -17.60 -6.41
N VAL A 206 -9.42 -16.55 -7.08
CA VAL A 206 -7.97 -16.32 -7.16
C VAL A 206 -7.46 -15.85 -5.80
N LYS A 207 -6.52 -16.60 -5.22
CA LYS A 207 -5.91 -16.29 -3.92
C LYS A 207 -4.40 -16.37 -4.00
N ARG A 208 -3.74 -15.42 -3.35
CA ARG A 208 -2.31 -15.37 -3.09
C ARG A 208 -2.07 -15.40 -1.59
N ALA A 209 -0.85 -15.10 -1.14
CA ALA A 209 -0.59 -14.93 0.28
C ALA A 209 -1.36 -13.72 0.83
N PRO A 210 -2.11 -13.85 1.94
CA PRO A 210 -2.70 -12.71 2.63
C PRO A 210 -1.62 -11.68 2.98
N LEU A 211 -2.02 -10.39 2.98
CA LEU A 211 -1.10 -9.31 3.36
C LEU A 211 -1.06 -9.08 4.88
N TRP A 212 -2.02 -9.62 5.62
CA TRP A 212 -2.08 -9.47 7.07
C TRP A 212 -0.93 -10.20 7.78
N SER A 213 -0.31 -9.54 8.75
CA SER A 213 0.75 -10.13 9.57
C SER A 213 0.23 -11.34 10.35
N VAL A 214 1.11 -12.32 10.61
CA VAL A 214 0.75 -13.55 11.35
C VAL A 214 0.28 -13.24 12.79
N ALA A 215 0.73 -12.12 13.36
CA ALA A 215 0.33 -11.69 14.70
C ALA A 215 -1.15 -11.24 14.76
N THR A 216 -1.72 -10.81 13.63
CA THR A 216 -3.10 -10.30 13.52
C THR A 216 -4.11 -11.36 13.08
N ASN A 217 -3.64 -12.54 12.66
CA ASN A 217 -4.47 -13.68 12.22
C ASN A 217 -4.87 -14.63 13.36
N LYS A 218 -4.77 -14.21 14.65
CA LYS A 218 -5.17 -15.04 15.81
C LYS A 218 -6.43 -14.51 16.46
#